data_a3259c1c7d7d1654b1db2758498fb5e3
#
_entry.id   a3259c1c7d7d1654b1db2758498fb5e3
#
_cell.length_a   1.000
_cell.length_b   1.000
_cell.length_c   1.000
_cell.angle_alpha   90.00
_cell.angle_beta   90.00
_cell.angle_gamma   90.00
#
_symmetry.space_group_name_H-M   'P 1'
#
loop_
_entity.id
_entity.type
_entity.pdbx_description
1 polymer ?
#
loop_
_entity_poly.entity_id
_entity_poly.type
_entity_poly.pdbx_seq_one_letter_code
_entity_poly.pdbx_strand_id
1 'polypeptide(L)'
;DMLSLYENNFPRTNIYNGKGLMLGGSITKSKNGKFTDGDLSAILLDQFPFWVSYHRVPDIDTALMKDWGGKITKIAQQALKKNITNLTGVPSWMLILLKRVLELSGKKNISEVWPNLELYMHGGINFSPYKKQFEALIPSKKMNYLEGYNASEGFFGIQDKTPSEGILLMLNYGIFYEFISMKEYQKGNRDAISLSNVKLNMDYALVITTNGGLWRYLIGDVIRFTNLFPFRIQIVGRTKSCINIFGEELMVHNTDVAINKSCQKYNCHITDYMVAPIFIDEKSGGHQWFIEF
;
A
#
# COMPACT_ATOMS: atom_id res chain seq x y z
N ASP A 1 8.98 13.16 -4.39
CA ASP A 1 9.01 13.53 -2.94
C ASP A 1 9.44 12.35 -2.06
N MET A 2 8.87 11.12 -2.20
CA MET A 2 9.24 9.98 -1.35
C MET A 2 10.75 9.63 -1.44
N LEU A 3 11.32 9.60 -2.64
CA LEU A 3 12.77 9.36 -2.81
C LEU A 3 13.61 10.49 -2.21
N SER A 4 13.19 11.75 -2.37
CA SER A 4 13.89 12.90 -1.77
C SER A 4 13.83 12.87 -0.24
N LEU A 5 12.69 12.47 0.34
CA LEU A 5 12.57 12.28 1.78
C LEU A 5 13.45 11.12 2.26
N TYR A 6 13.52 10.04 1.49
CA TYR A 6 14.42 8.93 1.80
C TYR A 6 15.88 9.39 1.81
N GLU A 7 16.32 10.10 0.78
CA GLU A 7 17.68 10.63 0.68
C GLU A 7 18.04 11.57 1.85
N ASN A 8 17.10 12.44 2.24
CA ASN A 8 17.29 13.31 3.40
C ASN A 8 17.46 12.53 4.71
N ASN A 9 16.73 11.42 4.89
CA ASN A 9 16.86 10.55 6.07
C ASN A 9 18.09 9.65 6.00
N PHE A 10 18.55 9.31 4.80
CA PHE A 10 19.68 8.42 4.53
C PHE A 10 20.64 9.04 3.50
N PRO A 11 21.45 10.06 3.89
CA PRO A 11 22.31 10.80 2.96
C PRO A 11 23.41 9.97 2.27
N ARG A 12 23.66 8.74 2.76
CA ARG A 12 24.62 7.80 2.16
C ARG A 12 23.93 6.71 1.34
N THR A 13 22.70 6.96 0.91
CA THR A 13 21.94 6.01 0.09
C THR A 13 22.58 5.80 -1.28
N ASN A 14 22.44 4.60 -1.79
CA ASN A 14 22.89 4.21 -3.13
C ASN A 14 21.71 3.87 -4.07
N ILE A 15 20.47 4.29 -3.74
CA ILE A 15 19.28 3.92 -4.53
C ILE A 15 19.39 4.33 -6.00
N TYR A 16 20.10 5.39 -6.32
CA TYR A 16 20.30 5.88 -7.69
C TYR A 16 21.41 5.16 -8.45
N ASN A 17 22.24 4.34 -7.78
CA ASN A 17 23.33 3.57 -8.40
C ASN A 17 22.83 2.27 -9.05
N GLY A 18 21.53 2.01 -9.00
CA GLY A 18 20.88 0.85 -9.61
C GLY A 18 19.54 1.21 -10.22
N LYS A 19 18.69 0.20 -10.33
CA LYS A 19 17.36 0.33 -10.90
C LYS A 19 16.27 0.07 -9.85
N GLY A 20 15.14 0.75 -10.02
CA GLY A 20 13.92 0.46 -9.26
C GLY A 20 13.14 -0.68 -9.91
N LEU A 21 12.80 -1.70 -9.15
CA LEU A 21 11.88 -2.76 -9.57
C LEU A 21 10.46 -2.33 -9.23
N MET A 22 9.64 -2.09 -10.25
CA MET A 22 8.28 -1.58 -10.10
C MET A 22 7.27 -2.64 -10.54
N LEU A 23 6.35 -3.00 -9.65
CA LEU A 23 5.25 -3.91 -9.94
C LEU A 23 3.92 -3.17 -9.86
N GLY A 24 3.28 -2.98 -11.00
CA GLY A 24 1.98 -2.34 -11.14
C GLY A 24 0.96 -3.25 -11.82
N GLY A 25 -0.28 -2.78 -11.89
CA GLY A 25 -1.36 -3.47 -12.57
C GLY A 25 -1.24 -3.48 -14.09
N SER A 26 -2.36 -3.47 -14.78
CA SER A 26 -2.42 -3.52 -16.24
C SER A 26 -3.31 -2.41 -16.82
N ILE A 27 -3.18 -2.13 -18.10
CA ILE A 27 -4.05 -1.21 -18.84
C ILE A 27 -4.76 -1.88 -20.01
N THR A 28 -5.88 -1.30 -20.40
CA THR A 28 -6.59 -1.62 -21.62
C THR A 28 -6.76 -0.35 -22.44
N LYS A 29 -6.29 -0.35 -23.67
CA LYS A 29 -6.56 0.74 -24.63
C LYS A 29 -7.88 0.45 -25.35
N SER A 30 -8.73 1.45 -25.48
CA SER A 30 -9.96 1.34 -26.27
C SER A 30 -9.66 1.01 -27.72
N LYS A 31 -10.60 0.36 -28.45
CA LYS A 31 -10.42 -0.06 -29.85
C LYS A 31 -10.01 1.09 -30.78
N ASN A 32 -10.44 2.31 -30.49
CA ASN A 32 -10.10 3.52 -31.26
C ASN A 32 -8.90 4.31 -30.68
N GLY A 33 -8.23 3.79 -29.66
CA GLY A 33 -7.04 4.42 -29.03
C GLY A 33 -7.31 5.71 -28.25
N LYS A 34 -8.58 6.16 -28.16
CA LYS A 34 -8.92 7.45 -27.54
C LYS A 34 -8.92 7.42 -26.01
N PHE A 35 -9.11 6.27 -25.42
CA PHE A 35 -9.19 6.12 -23.96
C PHE A 35 -8.30 4.97 -23.49
N THR A 36 -7.65 5.18 -22.36
CA THR A 36 -6.92 4.15 -21.61
C THR A 36 -7.65 3.92 -20.30
N ASP A 37 -7.97 2.67 -20.00
CA ASP A 37 -8.62 2.22 -18.78
C ASP A 37 -7.71 1.18 -18.09
N GLY A 38 -7.60 1.25 -16.77
CA GLY A 38 -6.76 0.33 -16.01
C GLY A 38 -6.36 0.83 -14.64
N ASP A 39 -5.44 0.11 -14.03
CA ASP A 39 -4.90 0.46 -12.73
C ASP A 39 -4.10 1.76 -12.77
N LEU A 40 -4.23 2.60 -11.73
CA LEU A 40 -3.50 3.85 -11.61
C LEU A 40 -1.99 3.66 -11.81
N SER A 41 -1.40 2.64 -11.20
CA SER A 41 0.03 2.35 -11.32
C SER A 41 0.48 2.09 -12.76
N ALA A 42 -0.35 1.40 -13.54
CA ALA A 42 -0.06 1.12 -14.94
C ALA A 42 -0.25 2.35 -15.84
N ILE A 43 -1.29 3.18 -15.58
CA ILE A 43 -1.50 4.46 -16.26
C ILE A 43 -0.31 5.40 -16.01
N LEU A 44 0.16 5.50 -14.77
CA LEU A 44 1.33 6.32 -14.43
C LEU A 44 2.60 5.81 -15.12
N LEU A 45 2.80 4.50 -15.17
CA LEU A 45 3.95 3.90 -15.87
C LEU A 45 3.95 4.22 -17.37
N ASP A 46 2.78 4.21 -18.02
CA ASP A 46 2.63 4.56 -19.44
C ASP A 46 2.92 6.05 -19.72
N GLN A 47 2.69 6.92 -18.73
CA GLN A 47 2.87 8.37 -18.83
C GLN A 47 4.22 8.88 -18.30
N PHE A 48 5.10 8.03 -17.80
CA PHE A 48 6.40 8.47 -17.29
C PHE A 48 7.26 9.05 -18.41
N PRO A 49 8.07 10.09 -18.12
CA PRO A 49 9.07 10.59 -19.05
C PRO A 49 10.00 9.48 -19.51
N PHE A 50 10.41 9.52 -20.79
CA PHE A 50 11.22 8.45 -21.41
C PHE A 50 12.48 8.09 -20.62
N TRP A 51 13.12 9.05 -19.98
CA TRP A 51 14.35 8.83 -19.20
C TRP A 51 14.12 7.95 -17.95
N VAL A 52 12.91 7.88 -17.41
CA VAL A 52 12.58 7.00 -16.27
C VAL A 52 12.76 5.53 -16.66
N SER A 53 12.57 5.18 -17.94
CA SER A 53 12.77 3.81 -18.43
C SER A 53 14.20 3.30 -18.22
N TYR A 54 15.19 4.20 -18.19
CA TYR A 54 16.59 3.84 -17.91
C TYR A 54 16.84 3.49 -16.46
N HIS A 55 15.96 3.89 -15.54
CA HIS A 55 16.13 3.72 -14.09
C HIS A 55 15.19 2.66 -13.51
N ARG A 56 14.36 2.00 -14.32
CA ARG A 56 13.38 1.02 -13.84
C ARG A 56 13.50 -0.35 -14.52
N VAL A 57 12.91 -1.33 -13.85
CA VAL A 57 12.59 -2.68 -14.33
C VAL A 57 11.13 -2.92 -13.91
N PRO A 58 10.32 -3.56 -14.76
CA PRO A 58 10.58 -4.04 -16.11
C PRO A 58 10.51 -2.94 -17.17
N ASP A 59 10.78 -3.32 -18.43
CA ASP A 59 10.41 -2.49 -19.59
C ASP A 59 8.89 -2.27 -19.66
N ILE A 60 8.45 -1.29 -20.47
CA ILE A 60 7.05 -0.87 -20.50
C ILE A 60 6.13 -1.97 -21.00
N ASP A 61 6.56 -2.74 -22.01
CA ASP A 61 5.73 -3.79 -22.60
C ASP A 61 5.43 -4.89 -21.57
N THR A 62 6.44 -5.29 -20.81
CA THR A 62 6.29 -6.25 -19.71
C THR A 62 5.50 -5.67 -18.55
N ALA A 63 5.73 -4.39 -18.20
CA ALA A 63 5.00 -3.72 -17.12
C ALA A 63 3.49 -3.67 -17.35
N LEU A 64 3.05 -3.55 -18.59
CA LEU A 64 1.64 -3.42 -18.97
C LEU A 64 0.96 -4.73 -19.38
N MET A 65 1.65 -5.86 -19.30
CA MET A 65 1.08 -7.18 -19.61
C MET A 65 -0.14 -7.50 -18.75
N LYS A 66 -1.17 -8.12 -19.38
CA LYS A 66 -2.38 -8.58 -18.72
C LYS A 66 -2.24 -9.98 -18.13
N ASP A 67 -1.52 -10.87 -18.81
CA ASP A 67 -1.24 -12.21 -18.30
C ASP A 67 -0.35 -12.10 -17.05
N TRP A 68 -0.93 -12.30 -15.90
CA TRP A 68 -0.26 -12.13 -14.60
C TRP A 68 0.91 -13.11 -14.43
N GLY A 69 0.70 -14.40 -14.72
CA GLY A 69 1.74 -15.42 -14.55
C GLY A 69 2.96 -15.19 -15.45
N GLY A 70 2.71 -14.91 -16.72
CA GLY A 70 3.73 -14.56 -17.70
C GLY A 70 4.43 -13.25 -17.33
N LYS A 71 3.69 -12.25 -16.87
CA LYS A 71 4.21 -10.96 -16.42
C LYS A 71 5.20 -11.14 -15.27
N ILE A 72 4.82 -11.83 -14.20
CA ILE A 72 5.68 -12.08 -13.03
C ILE A 72 6.96 -12.79 -13.44
N THR A 73 6.86 -13.81 -14.30
CA THR A 73 8.03 -14.56 -14.77
C THR A 73 8.97 -13.68 -15.59
N LYS A 74 8.45 -12.88 -16.52
CA LYS A 74 9.25 -11.96 -17.34
C LYS A 74 9.91 -10.86 -16.51
N ILE A 75 9.19 -10.27 -15.56
CA ILE A 75 9.75 -9.29 -14.64
C ILE A 75 10.91 -9.88 -13.84
N ALA A 76 10.75 -11.08 -13.28
CA ALA A 76 11.79 -11.77 -12.54
C ALA A 76 13.02 -12.01 -13.40
N GLN A 77 12.86 -12.50 -14.64
CA GLN A 77 13.96 -12.73 -15.58
C GLN A 77 14.72 -11.44 -15.96
N GLN A 78 14.00 -10.33 -16.13
CA GLN A 78 14.63 -9.04 -16.41
C GLN A 78 15.39 -8.51 -15.20
N ALA A 79 14.78 -8.62 -14.00
CA ALA A 79 15.33 -8.12 -12.76
C ALA A 79 16.59 -8.87 -12.30
N LEU A 80 16.69 -10.18 -12.57
CA LEU A 80 17.88 -10.98 -12.29
C LEU A 80 19.16 -10.49 -13.00
N LYS A 81 19.00 -9.78 -14.12
CA LYS A 81 20.11 -9.25 -14.91
C LYS A 81 20.52 -7.84 -14.51
N LYS A 82 19.93 -7.28 -13.46
CA LYS A 82 20.10 -5.88 -13.09
C LYS A 82 20.47 -5.72 -11.62
N ASN A 83 21.20 -4.64 -11.33
CA ASN A 83 21.44 -4.19 -9.96
C ASN A 83 20.15 -3.48 -9.46
N ILE A 84 19.33 -4.16 -8.69
CA ILE A 84 18.13 -3.59 -8.09
C ILE A 84 18.47 -2.99 -6.74
N THR A 85 18.12 -1.72 -6.56
CA THR A 85 18.39 -0.95 -5.33
C THR A 85 17.13 -0.58 -4.57
N ASN A 86 15.99 -0.56 -5.25
CA ASN A 86 14.71 -0.28 -4.61
C ASN A 86 13.56 -1.05 -5.27
N LEU A 87 12.51 -1.28 -4.49
CA LEU A 87 11.26 -1.94 -4.90
C LEU A 87 10.11 -0.97 -4.76
N THR A 88 9.10 -1.08 -5.62
CA THR A 88 7.84 -0.34 -5.53
C THR A 88 6.67 -1.23 -5.94
N GLY A 89 5.65 -1.31 -5.11
CA GLY A 89 4.43 -2.06 -5.41
C GLY A 89 3.66 -2.52 -4.19
N VAL A 90 2.53 -3.19 -4.43
CA VAL A 90 1.66 -3.73 -3.38
C VAL A 90 2.34 -4.92 -2.69
N PRO A 91 2.33 -5.02 -1.36
CA PRO A 91 3.04 -6.05 -0.60
C PRO A 91 2.74 -7.50 -1.02
N SER A 92 1.48 -7.89 -1.16
CA SER A 92 1.10 -9.24 -1.55
C SER A 92 1.65 -9.62 -2.94
N TRP A 93 1.56 -8.71 -3.89
CA TRP A 93 2.09 -8.93 -5.25
C TRP A 93 3.61 -8.98 -5.29
N MET A 94 4.26 -8.12 -4.53
CA MET A 94 5.72 -8.09 -4.46
C MET A 94 6.27 -9.38 -3.84
N LEU A 95 5.62 -9.96 -2.83
CA LEU A 95 6.02 -11.27 -2.28
C LEU A 95 6.02 -12.38 -3.34
N ILE A 96 4.97 -12.44 -4.18
CA ILE A 96 4.88 -13.40 -5.28
C ILE A 96 6.07 -13.22 -6.23
N LEU A 97 6.37 -11.98 -6.60
CA LEU A 97 7.49 -11.67 -7.49
C LEU A 97 8.83 -12.06 -6.86
N LEU A 98 9.07 -11.73 -5.59
CA LEU A 98 10.32 -12.06 -4.90
C LEU A 98 10.52 -13.57 -4.76
N LYS A 99 9.47 -14.33 -4.46
CA LYS A 99 9.51 -15.80 -4.45
C LYS A 99 9.89 -16.33 -5.84
N ARG A 100 9.29 -15.78 -6.91
CA ARG A 100 9.62 -16.18 -8.29
C ARG A 100 11.07 -15.86 -8.67
N VAL A 101 11.61 -14.74 -8.21
CA VAL A 101 13.03 -14.39 -8.37
C VAL A 101 13.94 -15.42 -7.69
N LEU A 102 13.61 -15.86 -6.48
CA LEU A 102 14.39 -16.89 -5.78
C LEU A 102 14.33 -18.24 -6.48
N GLU A 103 13.16 -18.66 -6.94
CA GLU A 103 13.01 -19.88 -7.73
C GLU A 103 13.92 -19.89 -8.98
N LEU A 104 13.92 -18.78 -9.74
CA LEU A 104 14.69 -18.67 -10.98
C LEU A 104 16.19 -18.51 -10.73
N SER A 105 16.58 -17.88 -9.61
CA SER A 105 18.00 -17.64 -9.29
C SER A 105 18.68 -18.82 -8.60
N GLY A 106 17.91 -19.70 -7.94
CA GLY A 106 18.42 -20.75 -7.05
C GLY A 106 19.10 -20.21 -5.78
N LYS A 107 18.95 -18.91 -5.47
CA LYS A 107 19.52 -18.27 -4.29
C LYS A 107 18.65 -18.49 -3.06
N LYS A 108 19.25 -18.41 -1.85
CA LYS A 108 18.55 -18.65 -0.59
C LYS A 108 17.70 -17.45 -0.16
N ASN A 109 18.13 -16.24 -0.49
CA ASN A 109 17.43 -15.01 -0.13
C ASN A 109 17.69 -13.90 -1.16
N ILE A 110 16.89 -12.85 -1.11
CA ILE A 110 16.96 -11.72 -2.06
C ILE A 110 18.24 -10.89 -1.89
N SER A 111 18.81 -10.82 -0.69
CA SER A 111 20.07 -10.09 -0.47
C SER A 111 21.26 -10.74 -1.20
N GLU A 112 21.19 -12.05 -1.50
CA GLU A 112 22.17 -12.71 -2.35
C GLU A 112 21.97 -12.44 -3.85
N VAL A 113 20.73 -12.11 -4.24
CA VAL A 113 20.41 -11.73 -5.64
C VAL A 113 20.75 -10.27 -5.87
N TRP A 114 20.33 -9.39 -4.95
CA TRP A 114 20.53 -7.93 -5.04
C TRP A 114 21.18 -7.39 -3.77
N PRO A 115 22.52 -7.44 -3.68
CA PRO A 115 23.26 -7.00 -2.48
C PRO A 115 23.11 -5.52 -2.15
N ASN A 116 22.72 -4.72 -3.15
CA ASN A 116 22.54 -3.27 -3.02
C ASN A 116 21.07 -2.85 -2.81
N LEU A 117 20.17 -3.80 -2.62
CA LEU A 117 18.77 -3.52 -2.32
C LEU A 117 18.65 -2.92 -0.91
N GLU A 118 18.06 -1.72 -0.80
CA GLU A 118 17.98 -1.00 0.48
C GLU A 118 16.63 -0.33 0.76
N LEU A 119 15.73 -0.24 -0.23
CA LEU A 119 14.44 0.44 -0.06
C LEU A 119 13.29 -0.35 -0.66
N TYR A 120 12.18 -0.45 0.08
CA TYR A 120 10.90 -0.87 -0.45
C TYR A 120 9.83 0.19 -0.17
N MET A 121 9.30 0.79 -1.23
CA MET A 121 8.16 1.71 -1.20
C MET A 121 6.88 0.91 -1.45
N HIS A 122 5.99 0.90 -0.47
CA HIS A 122 4.75 0.12 -0.54
C HIS A 122 3.53 0.97 -0.21
N GLY A 123 2.35 0.45 -0.53
CA GLY A 123 1.06 1.07 -0.25
C GLY A 123 -0.07 0.18 -0.77
N GLY A 124 -1.28 0.68 -0.67
CA GLY A 124 -2.49 0.01 -1.15
C GLY A 124 -3.10 -0.96 -0.13
N ILE A 125 -2.30 -1.66 0.66
CA ILE A 125 -2.74 -2.55 1.74
C ILE A 125 -1.84 -2.40 2.96
N ASN A 126 -2.33 -2.80 4.13
CA ASN A 126 -1.54 -2.79 5.36
C ASN A 126 -0.31 -3.71 5.22
N PHE A 127 0.87 -3.17 5.51
CA PHE A 127 2.13 -3.90 5.40
C PHE A 127 2.41 -4.85 6.58
N SER A 128 1.84 -4.57 7.74
CA SER A 128 2.16 -5.29 8.99
C SER A 128 2.06 -6.82 8.89
N PRO A 129 1.04 -7.42 8.24
CA PRO A 129 0.94 -8.87 8.10
C PRO A 129 2.06 -9.49 7.26
N TYR A 130 2.64 -8.72 6.35
CA TYR A 130 3.65 -9.19 5.39
C TYR A 130 5.08 -8.94 5.87
N LYS A 131 5.28 -8.02 6.81
CA LYS A 131 6.60 -7.52 7.23
C LYS A 131 7.60 -8.62 7.57
N LYS A 132 7.20 -9.60 8.38
CA LYS A 132 8.07 -10.73 8.75
C LYS A 132 8.51 -11.57 7.55
N GLN A 133 7.63 -11.76 6.56
CA GLN A 133 7.97 -12.50 5.34
C GLN A 133 9.00 -11.72 4.53
N PHE A 134 8.84 -10.39 4.41
CA PHE A 134 9.85 -9.55 3.76
C PHE A 134 11.20 -9.58 4.49
N GLU A 135 11.21 -9.48 5.81
CA GLU A 135 12.42 -9.57 6.63
C GLU A 135 13.14 -10.93 6.46
N ALA A 136 12.38 -12.03 6.34
CA ALA A 136 12.94 -13.35 6.08
C ALA A 136 13.50 -13.48 4.64
N LEU A 137 12.80 -12.93 3.65
CA LEU A 137 13.25 -12.97 2.25
C LEU A 137 14.42 -12.02 1.97
N ILE A 138 14.48 -10.89 2.69
CA ILE A 138 15.51 -9.84 2.53
C ILE A 138 16.22 -9.63 3.88
N PRO A 139 17.08 -10.55 4.34
CA PRO A 139 17.72 -10.49 5.65
C PRO A 139 18.86 -9.45 5.68
N SER A 140 18.57 -8.22 5.26
CA SER A 140 19.52 -7.10 5.19
C SER A 140 19.19 -6.05 6.25
N LYS A 141 20.16 -5.69 7.09
CA LYS A 141 20.03 -4.59 8.07
C LYS A 141 19.93 -3.20 7.40
N LYS A 142 20.25 -3.10 6.11
CA LYS A 142 20.16 -1.86 5.33
C LYS A 142 18.75 -1.65 4.75
N MET A 143 17.88 -2.65 4.82
CA MET A 143 16.56 -2.59 4.21
C MET A 143 15.62 -1.65 4.95
N ASN A 144 15.07 -0.69 4.24
CA ASN A 144 14.09 0.27 4.72
C ASN A 144 12.75 0.07 4.02
N TYR A 145 11.68 0.27 4.77
CA TYR A 145 10.29 0.13 4.30
C TYR A 145 9.60 1.47 4.48
N LEU A 146 9.09 2.03 3.39
CA LEU A 146 8.37 3.31 3.39
C LEU A 146 6.96 3.12 2.84
N GLU A 147 5.99 3.61 3.58
CA GLU A 147 4.59 3.57 3.21
C GLU A 147 4.17 4.84 2.49
N GLY A 148 3.41 4.68 1.40
CA GLY A 148 2.74 5.75 0.69
C GLY A 148 1.23 5.55 0.69
N TYR A 149 0.48 6.65 0.80
CA TYR A 149 -0.97 6.64 0.67
C TYR A 149 -1.38 7.35 -0.60
N ASN A 150 -1.82 6.56 -1.56
CA ASN A 150 -2.36 7.03 -2.84
C ASN A 150 -3.57 6.19 -3.25
N ALA A 151 -4.47 6.79 -4.01
CA ALA A 151 -5.60 6.16 -4.66
C ALA A 151 -5.77 6.73 -6.07
N SER A 152 -6.76 6.25 -6.83
CA SER A 152 -7.06 6.78 -8.17
C SER A 152 -7.42 8.27 -8.14
N GLU A 153 -7.96 8.72 -7.02
CA GLU A 153 -8.40 10.09 -6.79
C GLU A 153 -7.27 11.07 -6.45
N GLY A 154 -6.12 10.58 -6.02
CA GLY A 154 -4.97 11.44 -5.68
C GLY A 154 -3.90 10.78 -4.83
N PHE A 155 -2.88 11.59 -4.53
CA PHE A 155 -1.80 11.23 -3.61
C PHE A 155 -1.99 11.99 -2.31
N PHE A 156 -2.08 11.29 -1.18
CA PHE A 156 -2.53 11.86 0.09
C PHE A 156 -1.46 11.94 1.14
N GLY A 157 -0.52 10.98 1.15
CA GLY A 157 0.45 10.93 2.22
C GLY A 157 1.69 10.10 1.91
N ILE A 158 2.76 10.40 2.64
CA ILE A 158 4.08 9.77 2.52
C ILE A 158 4.65 9.56 3.92
N GLN A 159 5.17 8.38 4.19
CA GLN A 159 5.96 8.16 5.40
C GLN A 159 7.27 8.94 5.29
N ASP A 160 7.50 9.85 6.21
CA ASP A 160 8.66 10.75 6.25
C ASP A 160 9.66 10.40 7.35
N LYS A 161 9.31 9.48 8.26
CA LYS A 161 10.17 9.06 9.38
C LYS A 161 10.37 7.55 9.45
N THR A 162 11.54 7.16 9.92
CA THR A 162 11.89 5.77 10.22
C THR A 162 12.48 5.71 11.63
N PRO A 163 11.88 4.97 12.59
CA PRO A 163 10.64 4.19 12.47
C PRO A 163 9.41 5.04 12.20
N SER A 164 8.38 4.42 11.64
CA SER A 164 7.14 5.12 11.25
C SER A 164 6.37 5.63 12.48
N GLU A 165 5.99 6.91 12.42
CA GLU A 165 5.05 7.56 13.35
C GLU A 165 3.67 7.77 12.71
N GLY A 166 3.43 7.11 11.59
CA GLY A 166 2.30 7.33 10.69
C GLY A 166 2.73 7.98 9.37
N ILE A 167 1.78 8.14 8.47
CA ILE A 167 1.97 8.75 7.15
C ILE A 167 1.75 10.25 7.27
N LEU A 168 2.70 11.07 6.85
CA LEU A 168 2.56 12.53 6.79
C LEU A 168 1.47 12.88 5.77
N LEU A 169 0.41 13.58 6.21
CA LEU A 169 -0.64 14.06 5.33
C LEU A 169 -0.12 15.23 4.48
N MET A 170 -0.18 15.08 3.17
CA MET A 170 0.36 16.06 2.22
C MET A 170 -0.66 17.15 1.93
N LEU A 171 -0.50 18.31 2.57
CA LEU A 171 -1.43 19.45 2.47
C LEU A 171 -1.20 20.34 1.23
N ASN A 172 -0.07 20.16 0.57
CA ASN A 172 0.36 20.97 -0.58
C ASN A 172 0.17 20.28 -1.94
N TYR A 173 -0.56 19.16 -2.00
CA TYR A 173 -0.80 18.41 -3.24
C TYR A 173 -2.07 18.85 -3.99
N GLY A 174 -2.61 20.03 -3.66
CA GLY A 174 -3.81 20.57 -4.33
C GLY A 174 -5.10 19.86 -3.93
N ILE A 175 -5.12 19.25 -2.76
CA ILE A 175 -6.26 18.54 -2.20
C ILE A 175 -6.74 19.25 -0.94
N PHE A 176 -8.02 19.59 -0.90
CA PHE A 176 -8.68 20.06 0.30
C PHE A 176 -9.33 18.90 1.04
N TYR A 177 -9.01 18.76 2.31
CA TYR A 177 -9.43 17.64 3.16
C TYR A 177 -10.51 18.03 4.14
N GLU A 178 -11.57 17.21 4.22
CA GLU A 178 -12.61 17.26 5.24
C GLU A 178 -12.78 15.86 5.86
N PHE A 179 -13.34 15.80 7.06
CA PHE A 179 -13.37 14.58 7.86
C PHE A 179 -14.74 14.38 8.49
N ILE A 180 -15.34 13.20 8.33
CA ILE A 180 -16.58 12.83 9.02
C ILE A 180 -16.21 11.78 10.07
N SER A 181 -16.47 12.05 11.36
CA SER A 181 -16.18 11.03 12.38
C SER A 181 -16.96 9.75 12.08
N MET A 182 -16.35 8.58 12.26
CA MET A 182 -17.02 7.32 11.97
C MET A 182 -18.29 7.13 12.79
N LYS A 183 -18.32 7.64 14.02
CA LYS A 183 -19.51 7.63 14.88
C LYS A 183 -20.71 8.37 14.22
N GLU A 184 -20.46 9.53 13.63
CA GLU A 184 -21.52 10.28 12.93
C GLU A 184 -21.83 9.67 11.56
N TYR A 185 -20.82 9.19 10.86
CA TYR A 185 -20.97 8.50 9.57
C TYR A 185 -21.94 7.29 9.68
N GLN A 186 -21.80 6.47 10.71
CA GLN A 186 -22.64 5.30 10.96
C GLN A 186 -24.08 5.66 11.28
N LYS A 187 -24.33 6.83 11.90
CA LYS A 187 -25.69 7.37 12.14
C LYS A 187 -26.34 7.93 10.88
N GLY A 188 -25.64 7.92 9.74
CA GLY A 188 -26.10 8.53 8.50
C GLY A 188 -25.80 10.01 8.37
N ASN A 189 -25.17 10.64 9.40
CA ASN A 189 -24.76 12.04 9.32
C ASN A 189 -23.52 12.20 8.40
N ARG A 190 -23.54 13.24 7.56
CA ARG A 190 -22.48 13.55 6.60
C ARG A 190 -21.85 14.92 6.85
N ASP A 191 -22.07 15.50 8.03
CA ASP A 191 -21.44 16.76 8.41
C ASP A 191 -19.94 16.54 8.59
N ALA A 192 -19.16 17.16 7.72
CA ALA A 192 -17.74 17.08 7.74
C ALA A 192 -17.11 18.25 8.51
N ILE A 193 -16.04 17.97 9.21
CA ILE A 193 -15.23 18.95 9.92
C ILE A 193 -13.92 19.24 9.15
N SER A 194 -13.37 20.42 9.38
CA SER A 194 -12.07 20.81 8.81
C SER A 194 -10.92 20.15 9.58
N LEU A 195 -9.72 20.20 8.98
CA LEU A 195 -8.48 19.67 9.54
C LEU A 195 -8.14 20.25 10.94
N SER A 196 -8.52 21.51 11.20
CA SER A 196 -8.30 22.17 12.50
C SER A 196 -9.09 21.58 13.65
N ASN A 197 -10.16 20.83 13.35
CA ASN A 197 -11.10 20.29 14.34
C ASN A 197 -10.94 18.77 14.57
N VAL A 198 -10.00 18.13 13.90
CA VAL A 198 -9.75 16.70 14.09
C VAL A 198 -9.10 16.42 15.43
N LYS A 199 -9.30 15.21 15.94
CA LYS A 199 -8.78 14.74 17.23
C LYS A 199 -7.90 13.51 17.05
N LEU A 200 -6.90 13.37 17.93
CA LEU A 200 -6.06 12.18 17.99
C LEU A 200 -6.88 10.93 18.30
N ASN A 201 -6.47 9.82 17.71
CA ASN A 201 -7.02 8.49 17.99
C ASN A 201 -8.52 8.35 17.70
N MET A 202 -9.08 9.22 16.87
CA MET A 202 -10.43 9.11 16.35
C MET A 202 -10.41 8.69 14.88
N ASP A 203 -11.37 7.86 14.51
CA ASP A 203 -11.53 7.36 13.14
C ASP A 203 -12.43 8.28 12.34
N TYR A 204 -11.99 8.62 11.15
CA TYR A 204 -12.68 9.54 10.24
C TYR A 204 -12.80 8.94 8.84
N ALA A 205 -13.99 9.02 8.25
CA ALA A 205 -14.16 8.89 6.82
C ALA A 205 -13.57 10.10 6.12
N LEU A 206 -12.71 9.86 5.14
CA LEU A 206 -12.00 10.91 4.40
C LEU A 206 -12.85 11.45 3.28
N VAL A 207 -13.01 12.76 3.25
CA VAL A 207 -13.68 13.53 2.19
C VAL A 207 -12.67 14.46 1.54
N ILE A 208 -12.63 14.48 0.21
CA ILE A 208 -11.66 15.26 -0.55
C ILE A 208 -12.34 16.18 -1.57
N THR A 209 -11.72 17.32 -1.79
CA THR A 209 -11.99 18.19 -2.94
C THR A 209 -10.67 18.40 -3.68
N THR A 210 -10.65 18.13 -4.99
CA THR A 210 -9.43 18.19 -5.79
C THR A 210 -9.56 19.18 -6.96
N ASN A 211 -8.43 19.68 -7.41
CA ASN A 211 -8.35 20.49 -8.64
C ASN A 211 -8.66 19.67 -9.91
N GLY A 212 -8.68 18.34 -9.84
CA GLY A 212 -9.12 17.45 -10.91
C GLY A 212 -10.64 17.34 -11.07
N GLY A 213 -11.43 18.06 -10.25
CA GLY A 213 -12.90 18.14 -10.40
C GLY A 213 -13.70 17.29 -9.42
N LEU A 214 -13.10 16.65 -8.44
CA LEU A 214 -13.84 16.01 -7.36
C LEU A 214 -14.24 17.07 -6.32
N TRP A 215 -15.54 17.12 -5.99
CA TRP A 215 -16.10 18.05 -5.03
C TRP A 215 -16.71 17.31 -3.84
N ARG A 216 -16.15 17.52 -2.64
CA ARG A 216 -16.57 16.85 -1.39
C ARG A 216 -16.81 15.36 -1.58
N TYR A 217 -15.87 14.73 -2.28
CA TYR A 217 -15.95 13.32 -2.66
C TYR A 217 -15.56 12.43 -1.47
N LEU A 218 -16.46 11.50 -1.11
CA LEU A 218 -16.21 10.51 -0.08
C LEU A 218 -15.43 9.35 -0.70
N ILE A 219 -14.12 9.28 -0.45
CA ILE A 219 -13.23 8.29 -1.06
C ILE A 219 -13.50 6.86 -0.58
N GLY A 220 -14.10 6.74 0.61
CA GLY A 220 -14.43 5.45 1.21
C GLY A 220 -13.34 4.92 2.14
N ASP A 221 -12.21 5.58 2.27
CA ASP A 221 -11.17 5.21 3.23
C ASP A 221 -11.44 5.81 4.60
N VAL A 222 -11.05 5.08 5.63
CA VAL A 222 -11.12 5.50 7.03
C VAL A 222 -9.71 5.69 7.54
N ILE A 223 -9.44 6.87 8.07
CA ILE A 223 -8.14 7.24 8.61
C ILE A 223 -8.24 7.59 10.09
N ARG A 224 -7.12 7.48 10.79
CA ARG A 224 -6.94 7.89 12.18
C ARG A 224 -5.75 8.82 12.29
N PHE A 225 -5.89 9.94 13.00
CA PHE A 225 -4.76 10.82 13.27
C PHE A 225 -3.89 10.26 14.38
N THR A 226 -2.62 10.05 14.08
CA THR A 226 -1.59 9.62 15.04
C THR A 226 -0.80 10.81 15.60
N ASN A 227 -0.78 11.94 14.87
CA ASN A 227 -0.20 13.20 15.31
C ASN A 227 -0.94 14.39 14.67
N LEU A 228 -1.03 15.52 15.38
CA LEU A 228 -1.68 16.74 14.88
C LEU A 228 -0.69 17.84 14.46
N PHE A 229 0.59 17.71 14.77
CA PHE A 229 1.62 18.66 14.34
C PHE A 229 2.99 18.01 14.17
N PRO A 230 3.42 17.72 12.94
CA PRO A 230 2.64 17.78 11.70
C PRO A 230 1.51 16.74 11.69
N PHE A 231 0.51 16.93 10.84
CA PHE A 231 -0.58 15.97 10.72
C PHE A 231 -0.09 14.64 10.16
N ARG A 232 -0.21 13.58 10.96
CA ARG A 232 0.11 12.21 10.55
C ARG A 232 -1.11 11.33 10.72
N ILE A 233 -1.30 10.44 9.78
CA ILE A 233 -2.45 9.55 9.71
C ILE A 233 -2.02 8.10 9.61
N GLN A 234 -2.91 7.22 9.97
CA GLN A 234 -2.88 5.80 9.68
C GLN A 234 -4.17 5.43 8.94
N ILE A 235 -4.06 4.61 7.92
CA ILE A 235 -5.24 4.02 7.26
C ILE A 235 -5.72 2.86 8.13
N VAL A 236 -6.98 2.92 8.58
CA VAL A 236 -7.55 1.90 9.49
C VAL A 236 -8.57 1.01 8.80
N GLY A 237 -8.99 1.34 7.60
CA GLY A 237 -9.90 0.51 6.82
C GLY A 237 -10.68 1.30 5.78
N ARG A 238 -11.84 0.75 5.41
CA ARG A 238 -12.76 1.39 4.48
C ARG A 238 -14.17 1.47 5.09
N THR A 239 -14.91 2.51 4.74
CA THR A 239 -16.28 2.74 5.24
C THR A 239 -17.24 1.59 4.95
N LYS A 240 -17.01 0.83 3.86
CA LYS A 240 -17.80 -0.34 3.46
C LYS A 240 -17.21 -1.67 3.93
N SER A 241 -16.00 -1.68 4.49
CA SER A 241 -15.31 -2.89 4.97
C SER A 241 -15.25 -2.90 6.50
N CYS A 242 -16.38 -2.61 7.10
CA CYS A 242 -16.58 -2.65 8.55
C CYS A 242 -17.64 -3.69 8.86
N ILE A 243 -17.35 -4.62 9.74
CA ILE A 243 -18.33 -5.55 10.29
C ILE A 243 -18.94 -4.88 11.52
N ASN A 244 -20.22 -4.57 11.45
CA ASN A 244 -20.97 -3.91 12.54
C ASN A 244 -22.40 -4.46 12.62
N ILE A 245 -22.54 -5.78 12.50
CA ILE A 245 -23.87 -6.42 12.51
C ILE A 245 -24.37 -6.59 13.94
N PHE A 246 -23.46 -6.77 14.89
CA PHE A 246 -23.76 -6.97 16.30
C PHE A 246 -23.34 -5.75 17.17
N GLY A 247 -22.98 -4.60 16.55
CA GLY A 247 -22.51 -3.40 17.25
C GLY A 247 -21.01 -3.39 17.56
N GLU A 248 -20.23 -4.30 16.96
CA GLU A 248 -18.80 -4.50 17.26
C GLU A 248 -17.85 -3.51 16.59
N GLU A 249 -18.28 -2.78 15.57
CA GLU A 249 -17.46 -1.81 14.80
C GLU A 249 -16.08 -2.35 14.38
N LEU A 250 -16.04 -3.60 13.89
CA LEU A 250 -14.80 -4.27 13.53
C LEU A 250 -14.26 -3.77 12.18
N MET A 251 -13.20 -2.98 12.24
CA MET A 251 -12.48 -2.48 11.05
C MET A 251 -11.35 -3.42 10.63
N VAL A 252 -10.91 -3.34 9.38
CA VAL A 252 -9.78 -4.13 8.85
C VAL A 252 -8.53 -4.02 9.73
N HIS A 253 -8.24 -2.83 10.25
CA HIS A 253 -7.12 -2.65 11.17
C HIS A 253 -7.22 -3.53 12.43
N ASN A 254 -8.43 -3.74 12.96
CA ASN A 254 -8.63 -4.58 14.14
C ASN A 254 -8.31 -6.05 13.82
N THR A 255 -8.75 -6.54 12.66
CA THR A 255 -8.47 -7.90 12.19
C THR A 255 -6.99 -8.10 11.91
N ASP A 256 -6.31 -7.13 11.27
CA ASP A 256 -4.87 -7.14 11.04
C ASP A 256 -4.08 -7.25 12.36
N VAL A 257 -4.44 -6.46 13.36
CA VAL A 257 -3.80 -6.50 14.68
C VAL A 257 -4.01 -7.87 15.35
N ALA A 258 -5.21 -8.44 15.27
CA ALA A 258 -5.54 -9.75 15.84
C ALA A 258 -4.72 -10.85 15.18
N ILE A 259 -4.66 -10.88 13.84
CA ILE A 259 -3.87 -11.84 13.06
C ILE A 259 -2.38 -11.70 13.39
N ASN A 260 -1.84 -10.49 13.40
CA ASN A 260 -0.42 -10.26 13.71
C ASN A 260 -0.05 -10.78 15.10
N LYS A 261 -0.86 -10.49 16.12
CA LYS A 261 -0.63 -11.01 17.48
C LYS A 261 -0.69 -12.53 17.54
N SER A 262 -1.65 -13.14 16.83
CA SER A 262 -1.79 -14.59 16.75
C SER A 262 -0.57 -15.24 16.06
N CYS A 263 -0.15 -14.70 14.93
CA CYS A 263 1.04 -15.15 14.21
C CYS A 263 2.31 -15.05 15.07
N GLN A 264 2.45 -13.97 15.84
CA GLN A 264 3.56 -13.80 16.78
C GLN A 264 3.53 -14.87 17.90
N LYS A 265 2.37 -15.10 18.48
CA LYS A 265 2.19 -16.05 19.58
C LYS A 265 2.49 -17.50 19.16
N TYR A 266 2.04 -17.87 17.97
CA TYR A 266 2.14 -19.25 17.47
C TYR A 266 3.28 -19.46 16.48
N ASN A 267 4.11 -18.43 16.25
CA ASN A 267 5.24 -18.45 15.31
C ASN A 267 4.86 -18.98 13.92
N CYS A 268 3.72 -18.52 13.40
CA CYS A 268 3.22 -18.87 12.07
C CYS A 268 3.18 -17.67 11.14
N HIS A 269 3.04 -17.94 9.83
CA HIS A 269 2.87 -16.94 8.79
C HIS A 269 1.60 -17.26 8.03
N ILE A 270 0.89 -16.22 7.63
CA ILE A 270 -0.27 -16.34 6.76
C ILE A 270 0.01 -15.66 5.41
N THR A 271 -0.59 -16.19 4.36
CA THR A 271 -0.54 -15.62 3.01
C THR A 271 -1.63 -14.59 2.83
N ASP A 272 -2.86 -14.94 3.24
CA ASP A 272 -4.04 -14.08 3.15
C ASP A 272 -5.10 -14.52 4.17
N TYR A 273 -6.09 -13.64 4.41
CA TYR A 273 -7.22 -13.99 5.27
C TYR A 273 -8.48 -13.21 4.89
N MET A 274 -9.62 -13.75 5.23
CA MET A 274 -10.92 -13.12 5.13
C MET A 274 -11.71 -13.32 6.42
N VAL A 275 -12.46 -12.29 6.82
CA VAL A 275 -13.39 -12.35 7.96
C VAL A 275 -14.79 -12.02 7.48
N ALA A 276 -15.75 -12.83 7.89
CA ALA A 276 -17.16 -12.61 7.60
C ALA A 276 -18.01 -12.82 8.87
N PRO A 277 -19.09 -12.06 9.03
CA PRO A 277 -20.03 -12.31 10.12
C PRO A 277 -20.82 -13.60 9.85
N ILE A 278 -21.10 -14.36 10.92
CA ILE A 278 -22.00 -15.51 10.91
C ILE A 278 -23.09 -15.33 11.94
N PHE A 279 -24.31 -15.74 11.59
CA PHE A 279 -25.43 -15.78 12.53
C PHE A 279 -25.51 -17.20 13.13
N ILE A 280 -25.48 -17.29 14.45
CA ILE A 280 -25.63 -18.56 15.18
C ILE A 280 -27.11 -18.80 15.49
N ASP A 281 -27.82 -17.74 15.85
CA ASP A 281 -29.27 -17.70 16.04
C ASP A 281 -29.81 -16.28 15.77
N GLU A 282 -31.10 -16.03 16.04
CA GLU A 282 -31.74 -14.72 15.79
C GLU A 282 -31.18 -13.56 16.61
N LYS A 283 -30.40 -13.82 17.67
CA LYS A 283 -29.89 -12.82 18.63
C LYS A 283 -28.39 -12.89 18.86
N SER A 284 -27.74 -13.93 18.37
CA SER A 284 -26.31 -14.14 18.56
C SER A 284 -25.61 -14.44 17.26
N GLY A 285 -24.36 -14.05 17.19
CA GLY A 285 -23.50 -14.26 16.04
C GLY A 285 -22.03 -14.26 16.40
N GLY A 286 -21.19 -14.40 15.41
CA GLY A 286 -19.76 -14.39 15.56
C GLY A 286 -19.06 -14.01 14.25
N HIS A 287 -17.76 -14.18 14.22
CA HIS A 287 -16.93 -13.94 13.05
C HIS A 287 -16.31 -15.25 12.58
N GLN A 288 -16.53 -15.58 11.33
CA GLN A 288 -15.86 -16.69 10.66
C GLN A 288 -14.60 -16.19 9.99
N TRP A 289 -13.50 -16.87 10.25
CA TRP A 289 -12.20 -16.55 9.70
C TRP A 289 -11.77 -17.63 8.70
N PHE A 290 -11.40 -17.21 7.51
CA PHE A 290 -10.75 -18.05 6.51
C PHE A 290 -9.30 -17.58 6.42
N ILE A 291 -8.35 -18.47 6.70
CA ILE A 291 -6.92 -18.14 6.79
C ILE A 291 -6.14 -19.06 5.86
N GLU A 292 -5.36 -18.48 4.99
CA GLU A 292 -4.40 -19.17 4.14
C GLU A 292 -3.00 -19.10 4.77
N PHE A 293 -2.38 -20.26 5.00
CA PHE A 293 -1.07 -20.39 5.60
C PHE A 293 0.07 -20.53 4.59
#